data_9a39b23e77bfa2af4eb3a6afd3a22213
#
_entry.id   9a39b23e77bfa2af4eb3a6afd3a22213
#
_cell.length_a   1.000
_cell.length_b   1.000
_cell.length_c   1.000
_cell.angle_alpha   90.00
_cell.angle_beta   90.00
_cell.angle_gamma   90.00
#
_symmetry.space_group_name_H-M   'P 1'
#
loop_
_entity.id
_entity.type
_entity.pdbx_description
1 polymer ?
#
loop_
_entity_poly.entity_id
_entity_poly.type
_entity_poly.pdbx_seq_one_letter_code
_entity_poly.pdbx_strand_id
1 'polypeptide(L)'
;MSLADLTFDRRRALDRDAAHRVALEAARSADGRLVEFDGAPHLGGVLHRAVIERGGERFALIPGGEVTVGFDLESWRPLPEQLDSYRTESLAGGFGFDDDLAAHLARYLTPRRTAAVPTVLMAVEPWELPDEADSVMEFLGERELRLPAPDEWEHACGAGAETLFRWGSDCPLDRAPYGDHDDPAGLRRRPNAFGLRIARDVYESEATSDPGSVYGGDGGEAVCGGYGAFVGWLPLATANRNPGMAEFLNGPEGEDMDDEFGVRPVLDLG
;
A
#
# COMPACT_ATOMS: atom_id res chain seq x y z
N MET A 1 13.53 24.96 1.80
CA MET A 1 12.15 24.46 1.95
C MET A 1 12.22 23.43 3.06
N SER A 2 11.47 23.62 4.12
CA SER A 2 11.44 22.60 5.20
C SER A 2 10.84 21.29 4.68
N LEU A 3 11.27 20.16 5.20
CA LEU A 3 10.67 18.86 4.88
C LEU A 3 9.20 18.78 5.31
N ALA A 4 8.85 19.46 6.40
CA ALA A 4 7.46 19.58 6.85
C ALA A 4 6.56 20.30 5.82
N ASP A 5 7.13 21.14 4.95
CA ASP A 5 6.40 21.83 3.87
C ASP A 5 6.39 21.07 2.54
N LEU A 6 6.97 19.87 2.49
CA LEU A 6 7.08 19.05 1.28
C LEU A 6 5.75 18.35 1.00
N THR A 7 4.79 19.05 0.42
CA THR A 7 3.53 18.44 -0.01
C THR A 7 3.72 17.63 -1.29
N PHE A 8 2.78 16.72 -1.55
CA PHE A 8 2.77 15.91 -2.75
C PHE A 8 2.78 16.77 -4.02
N ASP A 9 1.96 17.81 -4.08
CA ASP A 9 1.91 18.73 -5.23
C ASP A 9 3.22 19.49 -5.43
N ARG A 10 3.82 19.95 -4.33
CA ARG A 10 5.14 20.61 -4.39
C ARG A 10 6.20 19.63 -4.89
N ARG A 11 6.20 18.39 -4.40
CA ARG A 11 7.14 17.36 -4.85
C ARG A 11 7.05 17.10 -6.35
N ARG A 12 5.83 17.02 -6.88
CA ARG A 12 5.58 16.83 -8.32
C ARG A 12 6.05 18.01 -9.19
N ALA A 13 6.04 19.21 -8.64
CA ALA A 13 6.45 20.42 -9.34
C ALA A 13 7.97 20.67 -9.33
N LEU A 14 8.75 19.90 -8.56
CA LEU A 14 10.20 20.07 -8.48
C LEU A 14 10.89 19.59 -9.75
N ASP A 15 11.83 20.38 -10.24
CA ASP A 15 12.83 19.87 -11.19
C ASP A 15 13.78 18.89 -10.51
N ARG A 16 14.59 18.20 -11.33
CA ARG A 16 15.53 17.18 -10.86
C ARG A 16 16.48 17.69 -9.78
N ASP A 17 17.04 18.87 -9.96
CA ASP A 17 18.06 19.42 -9.06
C ASP A 17 17.45 19.85 -7.72
N ALA A 18 16.29 20.46 -7.75
CA ALA A 18 15.54 20.80 -6.56
C ALA A 18 15.08 19.54 -5.80
N ALA A 19 14.55 18.56 -6.52
CA ALA A 19 14.16 17.27 -5.96
C ALA A 19 15.34 16.52 -5.32
N HIS A 20 16.53 16.57 -5.95
CA HIS A 20 17.75 15.97 -5.40
C HIS A 20 18.21 16.66 -4.11
N ARG A 21 18.15 18.01 -4.06
CA ARG A 21 18.48 18.75 -2.82
C ARG A 21 17.55 18.37 -1.66
N VAL A 22 16.25 18.24 -1.93
CA VAL A 22 15.27 17.79 -0.93
C VAL A 22 15.57 16.36 -0.46
N ALA A 23 15.91 15.45 -1.38
CA ALA A 23 16.29 14.09 -1.03
C ALA A 23 17.55 14.02 -0.13
N LEU A 24 18.55 14.87 -0.41
CA LEU A 24 19.75 14.98 0.44
C LEU A 24 19.44 15.60 1.81
N GLU A 25 18.48 16.51 1.89
CA GLU A 25 18.02 17.06 3.17
C GLU A 25 17.28 16.01 4.00
N ALA A 26 16.40 15.24 3.38
CA ALA A 26 15.71 14.12 4.03
C ALA A 26 16.70 13.05 4.55
N ALA A 27 17.72 12.72 3.75
CA ALA A 27 18.76 11.78 4.16
C ALA A 27 19.53 12.28 5.39
N ARG A 28 19.86 13.58 5.44
CA ARG A 28 20.55 14.18 6.60
C ARG A 28 19.67 14.25 7.83
N SER A 29 18.38 14.58 7.67
CA SER A 29 17.42 14.64 8.78
C SER A 29 17.20 13.27 9.42
N ALA A 30 17.30 12.21 8.62
CA ALA A 30 17.15 10.83 9.05
C ALA A 30 18.44 10.17 9.56
N ASP A 31 19.55 10.90 9.60
CA ASP A 31 20.90 10.33 9.84
C ASP A 31 21.21 9.15 8.89
N GLY A 32 20.78 9.30 7.63
CA GLY A 32 20.90 8.29 6.59
C GLY A 32 21.68 8.76 5.38
N ARG A 33 21.71 7.93 4.34
CA ARG A 33 22.42 8.17 3.09
C ARG A 33 21.48 7.99 1.90
N LEU A 34 21.42 8.96 0.99
CA LEU A 34 20.73 8.81 -0.30
C LEU A 34 21.41 7.73 -1.13
N VAL A 35 20.71 6.64 -1.45
CA VAL A 35 21.24 5.47 -2.19
C VAL A 35 20.67 5.35 -3.59
N GLU A 36 19.42 5.80 -3.81
CA GLU A 36 18.81 5.85 -5.14
C GLU A 36 18.12 7.19 -5.36
N PHE A 37 18.30 7.72 -6.56
CA PHE A 37 17.60 8.93 -7.01
C PHE A 37 17.35 8.83 -8.51
N ASP A 38 16.10 8.63 -8.89
CA ASP A 38 15.69 8.51 -10.29
C ASP A 38 14.36 9.20 -10.56
N GLY A 39 13.93 9.22 -11.83
CA GLY A 39 12.66 9.75 -12.26
C GLY A 39 11.73 8.63 -12.72
N ALA A 40 10.51 8.59 -12.20
CA ALA A 40 9.47 7.67 -12.64
C ALA A 40 8.36 8.42 -13.39
N PRO A 41 7.85 7.91 -14.54
CA PRO A 41 6.63 8.44 -15.15
C PRO A 41 5.48 8.41 -14.15
N HIS A 42 4.79 9.53 -14.01
CA HIS A 42 3.71 9.65 -13.03
C HIS A 42 2.72 10.76 -13.38
N LEU A 43 1.43 10.44 -13.50
CA LEU A 43 0.32 11.37 -13.74
C LEU A 43 0.62 12.44 -14.82
N GLY A 44 1.13 11.99 -15.96
CA GLY A 44 1.46 12.85 -17.10
C GLY A 44 2.75 13.67 -16.97
N GLY A 45 3.55 13.41 -15.92
CA GLY A 45 4.85 14.03 -15.67
C GLY A 45 5.92 13.04 -15.24
N VAL A 46 6.93 13.54 -14.57
CA VAL A 46 7.99 12.74 -13.92
C VAL A 46 8.02 13.07 -12.44
N LEU A 47 7.88 12.06 -11.61
CA LEU A 47 8.10 12.16 -10.16
C LEU A 47 9.52 11.67 -9.86
N HIS A 48 10.31 12.51 -9.19
CA HIS A 48 11.64 12.13 -8.75
C HIS A 48 11.56 11.38 -7.43
N ARG A 49 11.83 10.05 -7.45
CA ARG A 49 11.88 9.21 -6.24
C ARG A 49 13.25 9.29 -5.60
N ALA A 50 13.26 9.08 -4.28
CA ALA A 50 14.47 9.01 -3.50
C ALA A 50 14.37 7.85 -2.51
N VAL A 51 15.43 7.01 -2.47
CA VAL A 51 15.59 5.95 -1.47
C VAL A 51 16.78 6.30 -0.59
N ILE A 52 16.57 6.26 0.69
CA ILE A 52 17.51 6.60 1.75
C ILE A 52 17.80 5.34 2.55
N GLU A 53 19.06 5.06 2.76
CA GLU A 53 19.50 3.96 3.63
C GLU A 53 19.78 4.52 5.03
N ARG A 54 19.18 3.91 6.05
CA ARG A 54 19.40 4.19 7.48
C ARG A 54 19.49 2.89 8.23
N GLY A 55 20.57 2.69 8.98
CA GLY A 55 20.76 1.46 9.76
C GLY A 55 20.86 0.17 8.93
N GLY A 56 21.19 0.26 7.65
CA GLY A 56 21.20 -0.89 6.72
C GLY A 56 19.88 -1.11 6.01
N GLU A 57 18.81 -0.43 6.42
CA GLU A 57 17.48 -0.55 5.86
C GLU A 57 17.17 0.57 4.85
N ARG A 58 16.26 0.31 3.93
CA ARG A 58 15.94 1.19 2.81
C ARG A 58 14.57 1.82 2.98
N PHE A 59 14.51 3.15 2.90
CA PHE A 59 13.30 3.95 3.06
C PHE A 59 13.06 4.84 1.84
N ALA A 60 11.84 4.91 1.37
CA ALA A 60 11.41 5.85 0.34
C ALA A 60 10.93 7.16 0.98
N LEU A 61 11.23 8.29 0.34
CA LEU A 61 10.72 9.59 0.76
C LEU A 61 9.28 9.78 0.27
N ILE A 62 8.34 9.83 1.20
CA ILE A 62 6.92 10.03 0.95
C ILE A 62 6.56 11.48 1.28
N PRO A 63 6.17 12.30 0.28
CA PRO A 63 5.71 13.67 0.54
C PRO A 63 4.33 13.67 1.20
N GLY A 64 4.12 14.58 2.13
CA GLY A 64 2.85 14.71 2.85
C GLY A 64 1.91 15.77 2.28
N GLY A 65 1.15 16.40 3.16
CA GLY A 65 0.18 17.47 2.90
C GLY A 65 -1.28 17.00 2.92
N GLU A 66 -2.17 17.81 2.38
CA GLU A 66 -3.54 17.39 2.11
C GLU A 66 -3.54 16.51 0.85
N VAL A 67 -3.96 15.27 0.99
CA VAL A 67 -3.97 14.26 -0.07
C VAL A 67 -5.35 13.63 -0.20
N THR A 68 -5.67 13.14 -1.38
CA THR A 68 -6.86 12.31 -1.59
C THR A 68 -6.47 10.85 -1.39
N VAL A 69 -7.20 10.15 -0.54
CA VAL A 69 -7.09 8.72 -0.27
C VAL A 69 -8.47 8.05 -0.36
N GLY A 70 -8.51 6.74 -0.33
CA GLY A 70 -9.73 5.99 -0.55
C GLY A 70 -10.09 5.88 -2.03
N PHE A 71 -11.25 5.29 -2.30
CA PHE A 71 -11.73 5.01 -3.65
C PHE A 71 -13.10 5.64 -3.91
N ASP A 72 -13.28 6.25 -5.10
CA ASP A 72 -14.55 6.84 -5.53
C ASP A 72 -15.45 5.78 -6.17
N LEU A 73 -16.11 5.00 -5.32
CA LEU A 73 -16.98 3.93 -5.76
C LEU A 73 -18.26 4.44 -6.45
N GLU A 74 -18.71 5.67 -6.13
CA GLU A 74 -19.93 6.24 -6.73
C GLU A 74 -19.73 6.55 -8.22
N SER A 75 -18.56 7.09 -8.59
CA SER A 75 -18.23 7.40 -9.98
C SER A 75 -17.63 6.21 -10.74
N TRP A 76 -17.14 5.19 -10.01
CA TRP A 76 -16.49 4.02 -10.60
C TRP A 76 -17.44 3.18 -11.46
N ARG A 77 -16.91 2.65 -12.54
CA ARG A 77 -17.60 1.65 -13.36
C ARG A 77 -16.65 0.49 -13.60
N PRO A 78 -17.08 -0.76 -13.29
CA PRO A 78 -16.26 -1.93 -13.56
C PRO A 78 -16.00 -2.09 -15.05
N LEU A 79 -14.86 -2.64 -15.39
CA LEU A 79 -14.63 -3.14 -16.72
C LEU A 79 -15.58 -4.32 -17.01
N PRO A 80 -16.02 -4.51 -18.27
CA PRO A 80 -16.93 -5.59 -18.61
C PRO A 80 -16.47 -6.97 -18.13
N GLU A 81 -15.19 -7.26 -18.26
CA GLU A 81 -14.55 -8.50 -17.83
C GLU A 81 -14.53 -8.68 -16.31
N GLN A 82 -14.37 -7.60 -15.54
CA GLN A 82 -14.45 -7.64 -14.07
C GLN A 82 -15.86 -7.98 -13.61
N LEU A 83 -16.87 -7.35 -14.26
CA LEU A 83 -18.26 -7.62 -13.94
C LEU A 83 -18.69 -9.04 -14.35
N ASP A 84 -18.17 -9.54 -15.47
CA ASP A 84 -18.41 -10.90 -15.95
C ASP A 84 -17.80 -11.93 -14.99
N SER A 85 -16.54 -11.77 -14.60
CA SER A 85 -15.88 -12.62 -13.60
C SER A 85 -16.66 -12.63 -12.28
N TYR A 86 -17.06 -11.46 -11.78
CA TYR A 86 -17.84 -11.40 -10.55
C TYR A 86 -19.16 -12.18 -10.63
N ARG A 87 -19.89 -12.07 -11.75
CA ARG A 87 -21.18 -12.76 -11.95
C ARG A 87 -21.04 -14.26 -12.13
N THR A 88 -20.06 -14.67 -12.95
CA THR A 88 -19.94 -16.08 -13.38
C THR A 88 -19.11 -16.93 -12.43
N GLU A 89 -18.24 -16.32 -11.65
CA GLU A 89 -17.35 -17.02 -10.72
C GLU A 89 -17.79 -16.74 -9.26
N SER A 90 -17.84 -15.48 -8.86
CA SER A 90 -18.06 -15.11 -7.46
C SER A 90 -19.51 -15.34 -7.02
N LEU A 91 -20.50 -14.81 -7.75
CA LEU A 91 -21.91 -15.03 -7.39
C LEU A 91 -22.36 -16.47 -7.63
N ALA A 92 -21.91 -17.08 -8.75
CA ALA A 92 -22.24 -18.45 -9.05
C ALA A 92 -21.61 -19.46 -8.05
N GLY A 93 -20.52 -19.07 -7.39
CA GLY A 93 -19.85 -19.86 -6.34
C GLY A 93 -20.66 -19.98 -5.05
N GLY A 94 -21.67 -19.13 -4.85
CA GLY A 94 -22.57 -19.24 -3.69
C GLY A 94 -21.94 -18.79 -2.36
N PHE A 95 -20.96 -17.92 -2.39
CA PHE A 95 -20.25 -17.41 -1.19
C PHE A 95 -21.04 -16.37 -0.38
N GLY A 96 -22.27 -16.07 -0.77
CA GLY A 96 -23.13 -15.11 -0.06
C GLY A 96 -22.73 -13.64 -0.33
N PHE A 97 -22.05 -13.37 -1.42
CA PHE A 97 -21.71 -12.01 -1.83
C PHE A 97 -22.93 -11.23 -2.29
N ASP A 98 -22.85 -9.90 -2.26
CA ASP A 98 -23.91 -9.04 -2.77
C ASP A 98 -24.09 -9.22 -4.29
N ASP A 99 -25.34 -9.20 -4.75
CA ASP A 99 -25.65 -9.23 -6.19
C ASP A 99 -25.11 -7.97 -6.91
N ASP A 100 -24.99 -6.87 -6.19
CA ASP A 100 -24.37 -5.63 -6.67
C ASP A 100 -22.88 -5.60 -6.31
N LEU A 101 -22.02 -5.61 -7.33
CA LEU A 101 -20.56 -5.51 -7.17
C LEU A 101 -20.14 -4.25 -6.39
N ALA A 102 -20.78 -3.11 -6.61
CA ALA A 102 -20.44 -1.90 -5.88
C ALA A 102 -20.75 -2.03 -4.38
N ALA A 103 -21.87 -2.67 -4.02
CA ALA A 103 -22.20 -2.95 -2.63
C ALA A 103 -21.20 -3.93 -1.98
N HIS A 104 -20.75 -4.94 -2.74
CA HIS A 104 -19.69 -5.83 -2.29
C HIS A 104 -18.39 -5.06 -2.01
N LEU A 105 -17.93 -4.26 -2.96
CA LEU A 105 -16.70 -3.48 -2.82
C LEU A 105 -16.74 -2.46 -1.67
N ALA A 106 -17.91 -1.88 -1.39
CA ALA A 106 -18.08 -0.93 -0.29
C ALA A 106 -17.76 -1.48 1.10
N ARG A 107 -17.71 -2.81 1.25
CA ARG A 107 -17.34 -3.47 2.51
C ARG A 107 -15.83 -3.44 2.75
N TYR A 108 -15.04 -3.47 1.67
CA TYR A 108 -13.59 -3.64 1.70
C TYR A 108 -12.84 -2.36 1.34
N LEU A 109 -13.41 -1.52 0.48
CA LEU A 109 -12.75 -0.29 0.06
C LEU A 109 -13.10 0.87 0.96
N THR A 110 -12.10 1.61 1.42
CA THR A 110 -12.32 2.87 2.13
C THR A 110 -12.89 3.91 1.17
N PRO A 111 -13.88 4.73 1.59
CA PRO A 111 -14.44 5.76 0.74
C PRO A 111 -13.43 6.87 0.47
N ARG A 112 -13.53 7.49 -0.71
CA ARG A 112 -12.71 8.66 -1.08
C ARG A 112 -12.88 9.78 -0.06
N ARG A 113 -11.74 10.30 0.42
CA ARG A 113 -11.67 11.39 1.40
C ARG A 113 -10.41 12.21 1.24
N THR A 114 -10.40 13.41 1.80
CA THR A 114 -9.19 14.19 1.99
C THR A 114 -8.59 13.87 3.35
N ALA A 115 -7.29 13.62 3.39
CA ALA A 115 -6.53 13.36 4.60
C ALA A 115 -5.30 14.26 4.67
N ALA A 116 -4.92 14.66 5.89
CA ALA A 116 -3.67 15.35 6.14
C ALA A 116 -2.63 14.32 6.60
N VAL A 117 -1.59 14.12 5.80
CA VAL A 117 -0.52 13.16 6.10
C VAL A 117 0.82 13.90 6.23
N PRO A 118 1.72 13.49 7.13
CA PRO A 118 3.04 14.09 7.26
C PRO A 118 3.97 13.64 6.12
N THR A 119 5.05 14.40 5.91
CA THR A 119 6.18 13.93 5.09
C THR A 119 7.01 12.97 5.92
N VAL A 120 7.23 11.76 5.41
CA VAL A 120 7.91 10.69 6.14
C VAL A 120 8.89 9.93 5.25
N LEU A 121 9.76 9.16 5.88
CA LEU A 121 10.41 8.03 5.24
C LEU A 121 9.64 6.76 5.58
N MET A 122 9.32 5.95 4.57
CA MET A 122 8.60 4.69 4.73
C MET A 122 9.45 3.55 4.16
N ALA A 123 9.53 2.43 4.85
CA ALA A 123 10.32 1.27 4.42
C ALA A 123 9.91 0.82 3.00
N VAL A 124 10.89 0.60 2.14
CA VAL A 124 10.66 0.19 0.73
C VAL A 124 9.97 -1.16 0.65
N GLU A 125 10.39 -2.09 1.51
CA GLU A 125 9.80 -3.42 1.69
C GLU A 125 9.13 -3.49 3.07
N PRO A 126 8.11 -4.31 3.26
CA PRO A 126 7.65 -4.64 4.61
C PRO A 126 8.75 -5.43 5.33
N TRP A 127 8.78 -5.33 6.64
CA TRP A 127 9.66 -6.12 7.49
C TRP A 127 8.91 -7.29 8.11
N GLU A 128 9.57 -8.42 8.19
CA GLU A 128 9.16 -9.51 9.07
C GLU A 128 9.59 -9.15 10.49
N LEU A 129 8.75 -9.46 11.47
CA LEU A 129 9.11 -9.24 12.86
C LEU A 129 10.02 -10.37 13.33
N PRO A 130 11.02 -10.09 14.17
CA PRO A 130 11.80 -11.15 14.80
C PRO A 130 10.92 -11.95 15.76
N ASP A 131 11.07 -13.27 15.80
CA ASP A 131 10.39 -14.18 16.73
C ASP A 131 10.57 -13.79 18.22
N GLU A 132 11.62 -13.03 18.53
CA GLU A 132 11.97 -12.56 19.87
C GLU A 132 11.37 -11.19 20.21
N ALA A 133 10.58 -10.58 19.31
CA ALA A 133 10.00 -9.27 19.55
C ALA A 133 8.79 -9.40 20.49
N ASP A 134 8.92 -8.97 21.74
CA ASP A 134 7.82 -8.97 22.72
C ASP A 134 6.65 -8.07 22.26
N SER A 135 6.92 -7.07 21.43
CA SER A 135 5.92 -6.13 20.91
C SER A 135 6.44 -5.40 19.65
N VAL A 136 5.60 -5.33 18.59
CA VAL A 136 5.85 -4.53 17.40
C VAL A 136 6.19 -3.08 17.74
N MET A 137 5.42 -2.48 18.64
CA MET A 137 5.58 -1.07 19.01
C MET A 137 6.88 -0.80 19.75
N GLU A 138 7.32 -1.73 20.61
CA GLU A 138 8.59 -1.64 21.31
C GLU A 138 9.77 -1.80 20.36
N PHE A 139 9.72 -2.83 19.50
CA PHE A 139 10.72 -3.10 18.48
C PHE A 139 10.93 -1.91 17.53
N LEU A 140 9.85 -1.26 17.08
CA LEU A 140 9.93 -0.07 16.24
C LEU A 140 10.38 1.16 17.02
N GLY A 141 9.86 1.35 18.24
CA GLY A 141 10.17 2.50 19.10
C GLY A 141 11.65 2.59 19.47
N GLU A 142 12.32 1.47 19.75
CA GLU A 142 13.77 1.41 19.98
C GLU A 142 14.61 1.93 18.79
N ARG A 143 14.01 1.95 17.60
CA ARG A 143 14.62 2.41 16.35
C ARG A 143 14.14 3.78 15.90
N GLU A 144 13.37 4.46 16.75
CA GLU A 144 12.69 5.73 16.43
C GLU A 144 11.72 5.59 15.25
N LEU A 145 11.16 4.41 15.06
CA LEU A 145 10.21 4.08 14.00
C LEU A 145 8.82 3.87 14.60
N ARG A 146 7.81 3.94 13.75
CA ARG A 146 6.42 3.63 14.09
C ARG A 146 5.71 2.91 12.94
N LEU A 147 4.53 2.37 13.22
CA LEU A 147 3.61 1.93 12.16
C LEU A 147 3.03 3.14 11.40
N PRO A 148 2.71 2.99 10.11
CA PRO A 148 1.98 4.00 9.35
C PRO A 148 0.54 4.11 9.88
N ALA A 149 -0.03 5.32 9.84
CA ALA A 149 -1.47 5.45 9.94
C ALA A 149 -2.15 4.89 8.65
N PRO A 150 -3.43 4.48 8.71
CA PRO A 150 -4.17 4.02 7.53
C PRO A 150 -4.08 4.97 6.33
N ASP A 151 -4.26 6.27 6.56
CA ASP A 151 -4.19 7.29 5.51
C ASP A 151 -2.77 7.44 4.91
N GLU A 152 -1.74 7.28 5.74
CA GLU A 152 -0.34 7.27 5.29
C GLU A 152 -0.07 6.06 4.40
N TRP A 153 -0.59 4.88 4.79
CA TRP A 153 -0.42 3.67 4.00
C TRP A 153 -1.12 3.77 2.65
N GLU A 154 -2.38 4.20 2.61
CA GLU A 154 -3.13 4.37 1.37
C GLU A 154 -2.49 5.41 0.44
N HIS A 155 -2.06 6.57 0.99
CA HIS A 155 -1.33 7.58 0.23
C HIS A 155 -0.02 7.04 -0.34
N ALA A 156 0.76 6.34 0.49
CA ALA A 156 2.02 5.75 0.08
C ALA A 156 1.82 4.67 -0.99
N CYS A 157 0.80 3.83 -0.87
CA CYS A 157 0.47 2.80 -1.85
C CYS A 157 0.03 3.41 -3.18
N GLY A 158 -0.95 4.31 -3.16
CA GLY A 158 -1.54 4.91 -4.34
C GLY A 158 -0.62 5.90 -5.05
N ALA A 159 0.22 6.62 -4.29
CA ALA A 159 1.06 7.69 -4.83
C ALA A 159 0.27 8.69 -5.70
N GLY A 160 -0.98 8.98 -5.31
CA GLY A 160 -1.89 9.86 -6.04
C GLY A 160 -2.65 9.20 -7.19
N ALA A 161 -2.60 7.87 -7.36
CA ALA A 161 -3.48 7.16 -8.28
C ALA A 161 -4.92 7.19 -7.73
N GLU A 162 -5.89 7.53 -8.60
CA GLU A 162 -7.32 7.52 -8.30
C GLU A 162 -8.01 6.28 -8.87
N THR A 163 -7.24 5.31 -9.35
CA THR A 163 -7.69 4.04 -9.93
C THR A 163 -7.79 2.96 -8.86
N LEU A 164 -8.50 1.87 -9.15
CA LEU A 164 -8.72 0.77 -8.22
C LEU A 164 -7.39 0.23 -7.66
N PHE A 165 -6.43 -0.01 -8.57
CA PHE A 165 -5.08 -0.42 -8.21
C PHE A 165 -4.09 0.74 -8.45
N ARG A 166 -2.94 0.70 -7.80
CA ARG A 166 -1.86 1.71 -7.95
C ARG A 166 -1.28 1.80 -9.38
N TRP A 167 -1.56 0.83 -10.22
CA TRP A 167 -1.14 0.79 -11.63
C TRP A 167 -2.25 1.06 -12.65
N GLY A 168 -3.50 1.21 -12.23
CA GLY A 168 -4.66 1.41 -13.10
C GLY A 168 -5.91 0.70 -12.59
N SER A 169 -6.93 0.64 -13.43
CA SER A 169 -8.20 -0.03 -13.09
C SER A 169 -8.24 -1.49 -13.51
N ASP A 170 -7.31 -1.92 -14.35
CA ASP A 170 -7.26 -3.26 -14.93
C ASP A 170 -6.43 -4.23 -14.06
N CYS A 171 -6.82 -5.50 -14.07
CA CYS A 171 -6.08 -6.60 -13.48
C CYS A 171 -6.17 -7.84 -14.37
N PRO A 172 -5.09 -8.66 -14.45
CA PRO A 172 -5.08 -9.86 -15.29
C PRO A 172 -5.97 -10.95 -14.70
N LEU A 173 -7.16 -11.19 -15.30
CA LEU A 173 -8.10 -12.21 -14.80
C LEU A 173 -7.71 -13.65 -15.19
N ASP A 174 -6.72 -13.81 -16.06
CA ASP A 174 -6.18 -15.10 -16.51
C ASP A 174 -5.11 -15.69 -15.58
N ARG A 175 -4.81 -14.99 -14.49
CA ARG A 175 -3.76 -15.41 -13.53
C ARG A 175 -4.05 -14.92 -12.13
N ALA A 176 -3.51 -15.63 -11.14
CA ALA A 176 -3.64 -15.28 -9.75
C ALA A 176 -2.65 -14.16 -9.33
N PRO A 177 -3.01 -13.32 -8.35
CA PRO A 177 -2.19 -12.19 -7.89
C PRO A 177 -1.11 -12.56 -6.86
N TYR A 178 -0.49 -13.72 -6.99
CA TYR A 178 0.57 -14.20 -6.09
C TYR A 178 1.69 -14.92 -6.82
N GLY A 179 2.79 -15.21 -6.12
CA GLY A 179 3.90 -16.00 -6.62
C GLY A 179 4.74 -15.30 -7.71
N ASP A 180 5.81 -15.97 -8.15
CA ASP A 180 6.80 -15.41 -9.06
C ASP A 180 6.55 -15.70 -10.53
N HIS A 181 5.72 -16.68 -10.83
CA HIS A 181 5.85 -17.39 -12.08
C HIS A 181 5.22 -16.75 -13.32
N ASP A 182 4.25 -15.83 -13.18
CA ASP A 182 3.47 -15.36 -14.32
C ASP A 182 3.08 -13.88 -14.35
N ASP A 183 3.97 -12.99 -13.92
CA ASP A 183 3.76 -11.55 -14.11
C ASP A 183 4.78 -10.94 -15.09
N PRO A 184 4.72 -11.24 -16.40
CA PRO A 184 5.66 -10.72 -17.39
C PRO A 184 5.59 -9.20 -17.52
N ALA A 185 4.47 -8.57 -17.19
CA ALA A 185 4.33 -7.13 -17.15
C ALA A 185 4.89 -6.53 -15.84
N GLY A 186 5.02 -7.33 -14.78
CA GLY A 186 5.53 -6.91 -13.48
C GLY A 186 4.66 -5.85 -12.80
N LEU A 187 3.35 -5.78 -13.09
CA LEU A 187 2.48 -4.70 -12.64
C LEU A 187 2.50 -4.56 -11.11
N ARG A 188 2.26 -5.65 -10.40
CA ARG A 188 2.22 -5.67 -8.94
C ARG A 188 3.60 -5.64 -8.28
N ARG A 189 4.66 -6.06 -8.99
CA ARG A 189 6.04 -6.15 -8.47
C ARG A 189 6.87 -4.90 -8.71
N ARG A 190 6.48 -4.07 -9.70
CA ARG A 190 7.19 -2.81 -9.95
C ARG A 190 7.03 -1.89 -8.75
N PRO A 191 8.09 -1.23 -8.34
CA PRO A 191 7.97 -0.15 -7.36
C PRO A 191 6.95 0.87 -7.85
N ASN A 192 6.15 1.39 -6.93
CA ASN A 192 5.23 2.48 -7.25
C ASN A 192 5.99 3.80 -7.53
N ALA A 193 5.27 4.89 -7.74
CA ALA A 193 5.90 6.17 -8.07
C ALA A 193 6.76 6.76 -6.95
N PHE A 194 6.56 6.35 -5.70
CA PHE A 194 7.45 6.72 -4.59
C PHE A 194 8.66 5.79 -4.42
N GLY A 195 8.68 4.64 -5.10
CA GLY A 195 9.74 3.65 -4.99
C GLY A 195 9.44 2.50 -4.04
N LEU A 196 8.22 2.42 -3.52
CA LEU A 196 7.79 1.35 -2.61
C LEU A 196 7.41 0.08 -3.39
N ARG A 197 7.77 -1.06 -2.85
CA ARG A 197 7.24 -2.36 -3.23
C ARG A 197 6.12 -2.72 -2.26
N ILE A 198 4.93 -2.33 -2.60
CA ILE A 198 3.74 -2.33 -1.73
C ILE A 198 2.55 -2.92 -2.47
N ALA A 199 1.64 -3.61 -1.78
CA ALA A 199 0.48 -4.29 -2.36
C ALA A 199 0.89 -5.16 -3.57
N ARG A 200 1.77 -6.13 -3.34
CA ARG A 200 2.40 -6.93 -4.41
C ARG A 200 2.01 -8.40 -4.42
N ASP A 201 1.54 -8.91 -3.30
CA ASP A 201 1.10 -10.30 -3.14
C ASP A 201 -0.09 -10.36 -2.19
N VAL A 202 -1.10 -11.14 -2.51
CA VAL A 202 -2.33 -11.23 -1.70
C VAL A 202 -2.13 -11.98 -0.39
N TYR A 203 -1.07 -12.78 -0.28
CA TYR A 203 -0.70 -13.43 0.96
C TYR A 203 0.00 -12.50 1.94
N GLU A 204 0.59 -11.41 1.45
CA GLU A 204 1.24 -10.41 2.29
C GLU A 204 0.20 -9.45 2.86
N SER A 205 0.17 -9.31 4.17
CA SER A 205 -0.65 -8.31 4.86
C SER A 205 0.23 -7.38 5.68
N GLU A 206 -0.14 -6.11 5.76
CA GLU A 206 0.63 -5.09 6.46
C GLU A 206 -0.21 -4.44 7.55
N ALA A 207 0.34 -4.43 8.78
CA ALA A 207 -0.27 -3.76 9.91
C ALA A 207 -0.11 -2.23 9.83
N THR A 208 -1.09 -1.52 10.34
CA THR A 208 -1.06 -0.07 10.55
C THR A 208 -1.23 0.27 12.02
N SER A 209 -1.16 1.57 12.35
CA SER A 209 -1.43 2.03 13.72
C SER A 209 -2.90 1.87 14.15
N ASP A 210 -3.80 1.54 13.22
CA ASP A 210 -5.17 1.15 13.51
C ASP A 210 -5.27 -0.38 13.54
N PRO A 211 -5.48 -0.99 14.72
CA PRO A 211 -5.62 -2.44 14.82
C PRO A 211 -6.91 -2.97 14.17
N GLY A 212 -7.84 -2.10 13.79
CA GLY A 212 -9.10 -2.47 13.14
C GLY A 212 -9.01 -2.75 11.65
N SER A 213 -7.83 -2.65 11.04
CA SER A 213 -7.67 -2.94 9.61
C SER A 213 -6.24 -3.26 9.22
N VAL A 214 -6.09 -4.21 8.31
CA VAL A 214 -4.82 -4.55 7.63
C VAL A 214 -4.94 -4.22 6.15
N TYR A 215 -3.81 -4.03 5.51
CA TYR A 215 -3.70 -3.57 4.11
C TYR A 215 -2.74 -4.45 3.31
N GLY A 216 -2.79 -4.35 1.99
CA GLY A 216 -1.79 -4.92 1.09
C GLY A 216 -1.99 -6.36 0.68
N GLY A 217 -2.89 -7.06 1.35
CA GLY A 217 -3.28 -8.45 1.09
C GLY A 217 -4.40 -8.89 2.02
N ASP A 218 -4.80 -10.16 1.93
CA ASP A 218 -5.84 -10.79 2.76
C ASP A 218 -5.42 -12.16 3.30
N GLY A 219 -4.10 -12.44 3.36
CA GLY A 219 -3.60 -13.77 3.72
C GLY A 219 -3.94 -14.84 2.68
N GLY A 220 -4.34 -14.42 1.46
CA GLY A 220 -4.76 -15.35 0.40
C GLY A 220 -6.20 -15.84 0.52
N GLU A 221 -7.03 -15.27 1.40
CA GLU A 221 -8.40 -15.70 1.66
C GLU A 221 -9.22 -15.79 0.35
N ALA A 222 -9.25 -14.73 -0.43
CA ALA A 222 -10.05 -14.67 -1.65
C ALA A 222 -9.59 -15.69 -2.71
N VAL A 223 -8.29 -15.94 -2.80
CA VAL A 223 -7.71 -16.89 -3.76
C VAL A 223 -7.89 -18.31 -3.30
N CYS A 224 -7.56 -18.63 -2.05
CA CYS A 224 -7.73 -19.96 -1.47
C CYS A 224 -9.20 -20.36 -1.35
N GLY A 225 -10.07 -19.39 -1.06
CA GLY A 225 -11.52 -19.57 -1.02
C GLY A 225 -12.15 -19.75 -2.40
N GLY A 226 -11.42 -19.49 -3.48
CA GLY A 226 -11.94 -19.62 -4.85
C GLY A 226 -13.02 -18.60 -5.18
N TYR A 227 -12.91 -17.36 -4.63
CA TYR A 227 -13.93 -16.32 -4.74
C TYR A 227 -14.06 -15.68 -6.14
N GLY A 228 -13.32 -16.19 -7.10
CA GLY A 228 -13.30 -15.72 -8.48
C GLY A 228 -12.09 -14.83 -8.79
N ALA A 229 -11.75 -14.76 -10.08
CA ALA A 229 -10.51 -14.10 -10.52
C ALA A 229 -10.48 -12.61 -10.11
N PHE A 230 -11.55 -11.85 -10.36
CA PHE A 230 -11.57 -10.43 -10.01
C PHE A 230 -11.50 -10.19 -8.50
N VAL A 231 -12.29 -10.93 -7.71
CA VAL A 231 -12.29 -10.81 -6.24
C VAL A 231 -10.91 -11.16 -5.67
N GLY A 232 -10.23 -12.15 -6.26
CA GLY A 232 -8.86 -12.51 -5.87
C GLY A 232 -7.83 -11.38 -6.04
N TRP A 233 -8.07 -10.40 -6.92
CA TRP A 233 -7.18 -9.24 -7.09
C TRP A 233 -7.49 -8.08 -6.13
N LEU A 234 -8.72 -8.02 -5.58
CA LEU A 234 -9.16 -6.88 -4.75
C LEU A 234 -8.28 -6.61 -3.53
N PRO A 235 -7.67 -7.61 -2.85
CA PRO A 235 -6.78 -7.35 -1.73
C PRO A 235 -5.62 -6.42 -2.06
N LEU A 236 -5.19 -6.34 -3.33
CA LEU A 236 -4.15 -5.43 -3.80
C LEU A 236 -4.65 -4.05 -4.23
N ALA A 237 -5.96 -3.78 -4.13
CA ALA A 237 -6.50 -2.46 -4.40
C ALA A 237 -5.98 -1.43 -3.37
N THR A 238 -5.67 -0.21 -3.86
CA THR A 238 -5.03 0.83 -3.05
C THR A 238 -5.80 1.18 -1.78
N ALA A 239 -7.13 1.18 -1.87
CA ALA A 239 -8.03 1.52 -0.76
C ALA A 239 -8.60 0.28 -0.07
N ASN A 240 -8.10 -0.92 -0.38
CA ASN A 240 -8.56 -2.14 0.27
C ASN A 240 -8.08 -2.17 1.72
N ARG A 241 -9.00 -2.48 2.61
CA ARG A 241 -8.74 -2.83 4.01
C ARG A 241 -9.44 -4.14 4.33
N ASN A 242 -8.86 -4.96 5.15
CA ASN A 242 -9.48 -6.20 5.58
C ASN A 242 -9.80 -6.16 7.09
N PRO A 243 -11.02 -5.71 7.49
CA PRO A 243 -11.41 -5.69 8.89
C PRO A 243 -11.61 -7.10 9.46
N GLY A 244 -12.03 -8.07 8.65
CA GLY A 244 -12.18 -9.47 9.08
C GLY A 244 -10.85 -10.10 9.45
N MET A 245 -9.82 -9.88 8.64
CA MET A 245 -8.46 -10.31 8.95
C MET A 245 -7.93 -9.59 10.21
N ALA A 246 -8.18 -8.30 10.35
CA ALA A 246 -7.78 -7.56 11.55
C ALA A 246 -8.47 -8.10 12.81
N GLU A 247 -9.76 -8.44 12.73
CA GLU A 247 -10.49 -9.06 13.85
C GLU A 247 -9.91 -10.44 14.20
N PHE A 248 -9.63 -11.26 13.20
CA PHE A 248 -8.99 -12.56 13.38
C PHE A 248 -7.65 -12.44 14.10
N LEU A 249 -6.79 -11.52 13.68
CA LEU A 249 -5.46 -11.32 14.24
C LEU A 249 -5.45 -10.75 15.67
N ASN A 250 -6.40 -9.88 15.97
CA ASN A 250 -6.56 -9.35 17.32
C ASN A 250 -7.33 -10.33 18.24
N GLY A 251 -7.77 -11.46 17.68
CA GLY A 251 -8.46 -12.53 18.40
C GLY A 251 -7.48 -13.57 18.99
N PRO A 252 -8.01 -14.50 19.80
CA PRO A 252 -7.19 -15.56 20.43
C PRO A 252 -6.56 -16.54 19.43
N GLU A 253 -7.06 -16.59 18.19
CA GLU A 253 -6.52 -17.45 17.13
C GLU A 253 -5.38 -16.77 16.35
N GLY A 254 -5.24 -15.45 16.50
CA GLY A 254 -4.21 -14.67 15.83
C GLY A 254 -2.84 -14.71 16.53
N GLU A 255 -2.79 -15.15 17.81
CA GLU A 255 -1.53 -15.26 18.55
C GLU A 255 -0.52 -16.23 17.89
N ASP A 256 -1.01 -17.17 17.08
CA ASP A 256 -0.15 -18.14 16.37
C ASP A 256 0.23 -17.67 14.94
N MET A 257 -0.24 -16.48 14.51
CA MET A 257 -0.11 -15.99 13.13
C MET A 257 0.83 -14.77 12.99
N ASP A 258 1.59 -14.45 14.03
CA ASP A 258 2.51 -13.30 14.06
C ASP A 258 3.55 -13.32 12.92
N ASP A 259 3.87 -14.52 12.39
CA ASP A 259 4.82 -14.72 11.29
C ASP A 259 4.26 -14.35 9.90
N GLU A 260 2.94 -14.15 9.76
CA GLU A 260 2.29 -13.87 8.46
C GLU A 260 2.07 -12.38 8.20
N PHE A 261 2.43 -11.51 9.19
CA PHE A 261 2.26 -10.06 9.06
C PHE A 261 3.56 -9.34 8.82
N GLY A 262 3.54 -8.59 7.74
CA GLY A 262 4.53 -7.56 7.51
C GLY A 262 4.19 -6.29 8.28
N VAL A 263 5.20 -5.61 8.77
CA VAL A 263 5.12 -4.23 9.22
C VAL A 263 5.87 -3.35 8.26
N ARG A 264 5.33 -2.17 7.94
CA ARG A 264 6.03 -1.21 7.09
C ARG A 264 6.43 0.00 7.92
N PRO A 265 7.65 0.01 8.49
CA PRO A 265 8.08 1.07 9.38
C PRO A 265 8.11 2.44 8.72
N VAL A 266 7.78 3.44 9.52
CA VAL A 266 7.79 4.85 9.17
C VAL A 266 8.70 5.61 10.12
N LEU A 267 9.52 6.52 9.56
CA LEU A 267 10.32 7.51 10.28
C LEU A 267 9.77 8.90 10.00
N ASP A 268 9.42 9.63 11.04
CA ASP A 268 9.00 11.01 10.95
C ASP A 268 10.19 11.93 10.60
N LEU A 269 9.97 12.87 9.70
CA LEU A 269 10.98 13.84 9.26
C LEU A 269 10.77 15.23 9.88
N GLY A 270 10.38 15.35 11.11
CA GLY A 270 10.37 16.51 11.95
C GLY A 270 9.82 17.83 11.35
#